data_6db5718ce4707980c483dbf4916881f5
#
_entry.id   6db5718ce4707980c483dbf4916881f5
#
_cell.length_a   1.000
_cell.length_b   1.000
_cell.length_c   1.000
_cell.angle_alpha   90.00
_cell.angle_beta   90.00
_cell.angle_gamma   90.00
#
_symmetry.space_group_name_H-M   'P 1'
#
loop_
_entity.id
_entity.type
_entity.pdbx_description
1 polymer ?
#
loop_
_entity_poly.entity_id
_entity_poly.type
_entity_poly.pdbx_seq_one_letter_code
_entity_poly.pdbx_strand_id
1 'polypeptide(L)'
;GATVAWTDAAGAHARPLVVADEIETAVLIPDSTLPTREARAVLPKTVPHVDAAFNVGRAALLVNALAGRPEDLFDATFDRLHQDYRADVLGPAGPMLRALRERGLAAVVSGAGPSVLVLGTGLAEVGLGTGSPAWAERIGGETWQCVHTARRVPGAVGVRLHA
;
A
#
# COMPACT_ATOMS: atom_id res chain seq x y z
N GLY A 1 2.49 -11.21 6.62
CA GLY A 1 2.60 -10.37 7.82
C GLY A 1 3.08 -8.99 7.49
N ALA A 2 2.95 -8.06 8.43
CA ALA A 2 3.46 -6.71 8.31
C ALA A 2 4.76 -6.56 9.13
N THR A 3 5.63 -5.65 8.71
CA THR A 3 6.94 -5.42 9.34
C THR A 3 7.25 -3.93 9.34
N VAL A 4 7.70 -3.40 10.47
CA VAL A 4 8.36 -2.09 10.51
C VAL A 4 9.84 -2.30 10.25
N ALA A 5 10.40 -1.54 9.31
CA ALA A 5 11.82 -1.54 9.01
C ALA A 5 12.40 -0.12 9.11
N TRP A 6 13.60 -0.01 9.63
CA TRP A 6 14.34 1.26 9.71
C TRP A 6 15.83 1.03 9.60
N THR A 7 16.57 2.10 9.36
CA THR A 7 18.05 2.08 9.32
C THR A 7 18.60 3.13 10.26
N ASP A 8 19.71 2.81 10.90
CA ASP A 8 20.53 3.71 11.70
C ASP A 8 22.02 3.46 11.45
N ALA A 9 22.89 4.03 12.27
CA ALA A 9 24.34 3.87 12.16
C ALA A 9 24.80 2.41 12.37
N ALA A 10 23.99 1.56 13.00
CA ALA A 10 24.29 0.15 13.22
C ALA A 10 23.77 -0.75 12.06
N GLY A 11 23.02 -0.18 11.10
CA GLY A 11 22.56 -0.89 9.92
C GLY A 11 21.03 -0.91 9.77
N ALA A 12 20.53 -1.94 9.06
CA ALA A 12 19.11 -2.16 8.82
C ALA A 12 18.47 -2.99 9.93
N HIS A 13 17.29 -2.59 10.35
CA HIS A 13 16.51 -3.25 11.39
C HIS A 13 15.10 -3.56 10.89
N ALA A 14 14.49 -4.62 11.45
CA ALA A 14 13.10 -4.97 11.18
C ALA A 14 12.44 -5.56 12.44
N ARG A 15 11.15 -5.30 12.61
CA ARG A 15 10.30 -5.89 13.64
C ARG A 15 8.95 -6.28 13.04
N PRO A 16 8.45 -7.49 13.29
CA PRO A 16 7.11 -7.87 12.88
C PRO A 16 6.08 -7.02 13.64
N LEU A 17 5.02 -6.64 12.92
CA LEU A 17 3.83 -6.03 13.52
C LEU A 17 2.79 -7.10 13.81
N VAL A 18 2.02 -6.88 14.88
CA VAL A 18 0.78 -7.61 15.09
C VAL A 18 -0.21 -7.17 14.03
N VAL A 19 -0.81 -8.12 13.33
CA VAL A 19 -1.90 -7.89 12.39
C VAL A 19 -3.07 -8.76 12.83
N ALA A 20 -4.23 -8.17 13.00
CA ALA A 20 -5.43 -8.88 13.40
C ALA A 20 -5.86 -9.89 12.31
N ASP A 21 -6.49 -10.98 12.72
CA ASP A 21 -6.80 -12.11 11.83
C ASP A 21 -7.81 -11.76 10.74
N GLU A 22 -8.70 -10.83 11.01
CA GLU A 22 -9.72 -10.34 10.09
C GLU A 22 -9.18 -9.42 8.98
N ILE A 23 -7.94 -8.93 9.10
CA ILE A 23 -7.37 -8.05 8.08
C ILE A 23 -6.86 -8.85 6.90
N GLU A 24 -7.43 -8.55 5.76
CA GLU A 24 -7.12 -9.11 4.46
C GLU A 24 -6.32 -8.12 3.62
N THR A 25 -5.67 -8.64 2.59
CA THR A 25 -4.99 -7.83 1.59
C THR A 25 -5.41 -8.24 0.18
N ALA A 26 -5.58 -7.26 -0.70
CA ALA A 26 -5.69 -7.49 -2.13
C ALA A 26 -4.67 -6.61 -2.86
N VAL A 27 -3.94 -7.20 -3.80
CA VAL A 27 -3.00 -6.49 -4.65
C VAL A 27 -3.52 -6.53 -6.07
N LEU A 28 -3.78 -5.36 -6.64
CA LEU A 28 -4.13 -5.21 -8.05
C LEU A 28 -2.84 -4.89 -8.82
N ILE A 29 -2.57 -5.71 -9.80
CA ILE A 29 -1.34 -5.67 -10.61
C ILE A 29 -1.75 -5.38 -12.04
N PRO A 30 -1.37 -4.23 -12.64
CA PRO A 30 -1.61 -3.94 -14.05
C PRO A 30 -0.59 -4.64 -14.94
N ASP A 31 -0.89 -4.73 -16.24
CA ASP A 31 0.07 -5.26 -17.22
C ASP A 31 1.25 -4.31 -17.44
N SER A 32 1.05 -3.01 -17.22
CA SER A 32 2.11 -2.01 -17.34
C SER A 32 3.14 -2.09 -16.20
N THR A 33 4.34 -1.59 -16.47
CA THR A 33 5.43 -1.53 -15.49
C THR A 33 5.88 -0.09 -15.26
N LEU A 34 6.34 0.20 -14.05
CA LEU A 34 6.94 1.49 -13.70
C LEU A 34 8.32 1.24 -13.06
N PRO A 35 9.42 1.65 -13.72
CA PRO A 35 10.74 1.53 -13.13
C PRO A 35 10.84 2.31 -11.81
N THR A 36 11.32 1.68 -10.75
CA THR A 36 11.44 2.30 -9.42
C THR A 36 12.23 3.60 -9.45
N ARG A 37 13.22 3.71 -10.36
CA ARG A 37 14.02 4.93 -10.53
C ARG A 37 13.16 6.11 -11.01
N GLU A 38 12.23 5.87 -11.94
CA GLU A 38 11.31 6.89 -12.43
C GLU A 38 10.34 7.34 -11.34
N ALA A 39 9.73 6.38 -10.65
CA ALA A 39 8.84 6.67 -9.52
C ALA A 39 9.52 7.45 -8.38
N ARG A 40 10.83 7.32 -8.22
CA ARG A 40 11.61 8.08 -7.22
C ARG A 40 12.06 9.44 -7.74
N ALA A 41 12.30 9.58 -9.03
CA ALA A 41 12.81 10.80 -9.63
C ALA A 41 11.84 12.00 -9.54
N VAL A 42 10.54 11.72 -9.49
CA VAL A 42 9.50 12.75 -9.38
C VAL A 42 9.25 13.23 -7.94
N LEU A 43 9.86 12.57 -6.94
CA LEU A 43 9.70 13.00 -5.55
C LEU A 43 10.48 14.28 -5.27
N PRO A 44 9.88 15.26 -4.58
CA PRO A 44 10.56 16.51 -4.24
C PRO A 44 11.69 16.27 -3.23
N LYS A 45 12.71 17.10 -3.26
CA LYS A 45 13.81 17.06 -2.28
C LYS A 45 13.38 17.51 -0.89
N THR A 46 12.34 18.32 -0.79
CA THR A 46 11.77 18.86 0.45
C THR A 46 10.26 18.80 0.37
N VAL A 47 9.60 18.64 1.49
CA VAL A 47 8.14 18.65 1.62
C VAL A 47 7.70 19.66 2.68
N PRO A 48 6.48 20.19 2.60
CA PRO A 48 5.92 21.03 3.66
C PRO A 48 5.91 20.30 5.00
N HIS A 49 6.31 20.99 6.08
CA HIS A 49 6.31 20.39 7.43
C HIS A 49 4.94 19.84 7.84
N VAL A 50 3.85 20.49 7.41
CA VAL A 50 2.48 20.03 7.69
C VAL A 50 2.19 18.67 7.05
N ASP A 51 2.71 18.40 5.85
CA ASP A 51 2.53 17.12 5.17
C ASP A 51 3.40 16.03 5.80
N ALA A 52 4.60 16.35 6.22
CA ALA A 52 5.44 15.44 7.00
C ALA A 52 4.76 15.05 8.32
N ALA A 53 4.26 16.03 9.09
CA ALA A 53 3.53 15.78 10.33
C ALA A 53 2.26 14.97 10.12
N PHE A 54 1.51 15.23 9.03
CA PHE A 54 0.35 14.44 8.63
C PHE A 54 0.72 12.96 8.43
N ASN A 55 1.75 12.68 7.63
CA ASN A 55 2.16 11.31 7.34
C ASN A 55 2.68 10.56 8.57
N VAL A 56 3.38 11.24 9.49
CA VAL A 56 3.79 10.63 10.77
C VAL A 56 2.57 10.15 11.55
N GLY A 57 1.52 10.98 11.64
CA GLY A 57 0.25 10.60 12.28
C GLY A 57 -0.42 9.39 11.59
N ARG A 58 -0.42 9.36 10.25
CA ARG A 58 -0.99 8.24 9.47
C ARG A 58 -0.20 6.95 9.66
N ALA A 59 1.13 7.02 9.71
CA ALA A 59 1.98 5.85 9.98
C ALA A 59 1.71 5.27 11.38
N ALA A 60 1.58 6.11 12.40
CA ALA A 60 1.24 5.67 13.75
C ALA A 60 -0.18 5.05 13.80
N LEU A 61 -1.16 5.68 13.13
CA LEU A 61 -2.53 5.16 13.04
C LEU A 61 -2.57 3.80 12.34
N LEU A 62 -1.77 3.61 11.27
CA LEU A 62 -1.72 2.35 10.52
C LEU A 62 -1.27 1.18 11.41
N VAL A 63 -0.29 1.40 12.29
CA VAL A 63 0.16 0.35 13.23
C VAL A 63 -0.99 -0.07 14.15
N ASN A 64 -1.76 0.90 14.67
CA ASN A 64 -2.92 0.62 15.51
C ASN A 64 -4.05 -0.05 14.72
N ALA A 65 -4.34 0.43 13.51
CA ALA A 65 -5.36 -0.13 12.64
C ALA A 65 -5.09 -1.61 12.32
N LEU A 66 -3.85 -1.94 11.96
CA LEU A 66 -3.43 -3.31 11.69
C LEU A 66 -3.54 -4.22 12.93
N ALA A 67 -3.38 -3.68 14.13
CA ALA A 67 -3.43 -4.47 15.38
C ALA A 67 -4.85 -4.86 15.81
N GLY A 68 -5.93 -4.35 15.14
CA GLY A 68 -7.31 -4.74 15.43
C GLY A 68 -8.31 -3.58 15.42
N ARG A 69 -8.01 -2.53 14.62
CA ARG A 69 -8.93 -1.41 14.37
C ARG A 69 -9.10 -1.19 12.87
N PRO A 70 -9.69 -2.18 12.14
CA PRO A 70 -9.80 -2.11 10.67
C PRO A 70 -10.60 -0.91 10.18
N GLU A 71 -11.47 -0.33 10.99
CA GLU A 71 -12.21 0.89 10.70
C GLU A 71 -11.30 2.12 10.48
N ASP A 72 -10.10 2.13 11.05
CA ASP A 72 -9.13 3.21 10.90
C ASP A 72 -8.24 3.07 9.65
N LEU A 73 -8.28 1.92 8.93
CA LEU A 73 -7.41 1.65 7.79
C LEU A 73 -7.55 2.67 6.67
N PHE A 74 -8.78 3.11 6.37
CA PHE A 74 -9.02 4.10 5.32
C PHE A 74 -8.29 5.40 5.61
N ASP A 75 -8.41 5.90 6.83
CA ASP A 75 -7.74 7.12 7.27
C ASP A 75 -6.23 6.94 7.41
N ALA A 76 -5.79 5.79 7.92
CA ALA A 76 -4.38 5.46 8.11
C ALA A 76 -3.58 5.36 6.80
N THR A 77 -4.27 5.12 5.69
CA THR A 77 -3.65 4.94 4.36
C THR A 77 -3.65 6.20 3.49
N PHE A 78 -3.99 7.37 4.04
CA PHE A 78 -3.73 8.63 3.35
C PHE A 78 -2.24 8.96 3.32
N ASP A 79 -1.78 9.46 2.18
CA ASP A 79 -0.38 9.81 1.96
C ASP A 79 -0.25 11.15 1.24
N ARG A 80 0.58 12.04 1.78
CA ARG A 80 0.93 13.33 1.22
C ARG A 80 2.42 13.46 0.84
N LEU A 81 3.17 12.36 0.97
CA LEU A 81 4.62 12.37 0.71
C LEU A 81 5.01 11.67 -0.59
N HIS A 82 4.15 10.79 -1.13
CA HIS A 82 4.54 9.95 -2.27
C HIS A 82 3.48 9.89 -3.36
N GLN A 83 2.20 9.59 -3.04
CA GLN A 83 1.19 9.23 -4.05
C GLN A 83 0.86 10.39 -4.98
N ASP A 84 0.62 11.59 -4.43
CA ASP A 84 0.26 12.77 -5.22
C ASP A 84 1.43 13.22 -6.12
N TYR A 85 2.66 13.18 -5.61
CA TYR A 85 3.86 13.51 -6.39
C TYR A 85 4.14 12.52 -7.53
N ARG A 86 3.66 11.28 -7.41
CA ARG A 86 3.80 10.25 -8.43
C ARG A 86 2.62 10.18 -9.40
N ALA A 87 1.57 10.96 -9.19
CA ALA A 87 0.31 10.85 -9.93
C ALA A 87 0.51 10.77 -11.45
N ASP A 88 1.40 11.60 -12.00
CA ASP A 88 1.65 11.68 -13.45
C ASP A 88 2.40 10.46 -14.02
N VAL A 89 3.17 9.76 -13.19
CA VAL A 89 3.97 8.59 -13.62
C VAL A 89 3.34 7.25 -13.23
N LEU A 90 2.29 7.25 -12.43
CA LEU A 90 1.60 6.04 -11.99
C LEU A 90 0.78 5.38 -13.10
N GLY A 91 0.53 6.07 -14.22
CA GLY A 91 -0.27 5.53 -15.32
C GLY A 91 -1.65 5.07 -14.83
N PRO A 92 -2.06 3.81 -15.13
CA PRO A 92 -3.38 3.30 -14.78
C PRO A 92 -3.62 3.16 -13.26
N ALA A 93 -2.56 3.11 -12.46
CA ALA A 93 -2.68 2.99 -11.02
C ALA A 93 -3.29 4.25 -10.35
N GLY A 94 -3.08 5.43 -10.91
CA GLY A 94 -3.70 6.66 -10.42
C GLY A 94 -5.23 6.62 -10.45
N PRO A 95 -5.86 6.40 -11.61
CA PRO A 95 -7.32 6.18 -11.72
C PRO A 95 -7.82 5.03 -10.86
N MET A 96 -7.11 3.89 -10.81
CA MET A 96 -7.48 2.73 -9.99
C MET A 96 -7.50 3.10 -8.50
N LEU A 97 -6.46 3.75 -8.01
CA LEU A 97 -6.37 4.20 -6.63
C LEU A 97 -7.55 5.11 -6.25
N ARG A 98 -7.87 6.09 -7.10
CA ARG A 98 -9.02 6.98 -6.87
C ARG A 98 -10.33 6.20 -6.81
N ALA A 99 -10.59 5.35 -7.80
CA ALA A 99 -11.82 4.57 -7.87
C ALA A 99 -12.03 3.64 -6.67
N LEU A 100 -10.96 3.06 -6.12
CA LEU A 100 -11.02 2.25 -4.91
C LEU A 100 -11.30 3.11 -3.67
N ARG A 101 -10.64 4.26 -3.56
CA ARG A 101 -10.85 5.16 -2.42
C ARG A 101 -12.23 5.82 -2.44
N GLU A 102 -12.78 6.17 -3.60
CA GLU A 102 -14.16 6.65 -3.75
C GLU A 102 -15.20 5.62 -3.29
N ARG A 103 -14.84 4.33 -3.30
CA ARG A 103 -15.65 3.23 -2.75
C ARG A 103 -15.43 3.00 -1.26
N GLY A 104 -14.64 3.83 -0.59
CA GLY A 104 -14.33 3.70 0.84
C GLY A 104 -13.26 2.66 1.18
N LEU A 105 -12.53 2.14 0.17
CA LEU A 105 -11.50 1.12 0.39
C LEU A 105 -10.15 1.76 0.76
N ALA A 106 -9.46 1.16 1.72
CA ALA A 106 -8.14 1.59 2.16
C ALA A 106 -7.07 1.17 1.14
N ALA A 107 -7.02 1.89 0.01
CA ALA A 107 -6.13 1.61 -1.11
C ALA A 107 -4.92 2.53 -1.12
N VAL A 108 -3.76 1.99 -1.43
CA VAL A 108 -2.47 2.68 -1.55
C VAL A 108 -1.65 2.13 -2.71
N VAL A 109 -0.71 2.91 -3.21
CA VAL A 109 0.29 2.41 -4.15
C VAL A 109 1.18 1.40 -3.45
N SER A 110 1.36 0.23 -4.04
CA SER A 110 2.25 -0.82 -3.51
C SER A 110 3.70 -0.52 -3.88
N GLY A 111 4.52 -0.14 -2.90
CA GLY A 111 5.92 0.21 -3.12
C GLY A 111 6.11 1.42 -4.03
N ALA A 112 6.79 1.25 -5.16
CA ALA A 112 6.98 2.30 -6.17
C ALA A 112 5.78 2.43 -7.12
N GLY A 113 4.88 1.48 -7.15
CA GLY A 113 3.83 1.29 -8.15
C GLY A 113 4.32 0.47 -9.36
N PRO A 114 3.50 0.26 -10.39
CA PRO A 114 2.13 0.72 -10.52
C PRO A 114 1.09 -0.19 -9.84
N SER A 115 1.49 -1.23 -9.11
CA SER A 115 0.54 -2.06 -8.36
C SER A 115 -0.14 -1.27 -7.23
N VAL A 116 -1.38 -1.62 -6.94
CA VAL A 116 -2.19 -1.02 -5.88
C VAL A 116 -2.48 -2.06 -4.81
N LEU A 117 -2.21 -1.74 -3.55
CA LEU A 117 -2.53 -2.54 -2.38
C LEU A 117 -3.81 -2.03 -1.75
N VAL A 118 -4.71 -2.94 -1.41
CA VAL A 118 -5.91 -2.66 -0.60
C VAL A 118 -5.81 -3.44 0.71
N LEU A 119 -6.09 -2.77 1.80
CA LEU A 119 -6.21 -3.35 3.14
C LEU A 119 -7.66 -3.26 3.60
N GLY A 120 -8.16 -4.29 4.27
CA GLY A 120 -9.55 -4.27 4.76
C GLY A 120 -10.00 -5.60 5.32
N THR A 121 -11.29 -5.73 5.48
CA THR A 121 -12.00 -6.96 5.84
C THR A 121 -13.01 -7.31 4.77
N GLY A 122 -13.28 -8.58 4.51
CA GLY A 122 -14.27 -9.00 3.52
C GLY A 122 -13.98 -8.53 2.09
N LEU A 123 -12.71 -8.43 1.71
CA LEU A 123 -12.30 -7.87 0.41
C LEU A 123 -12.84 -8.69 -0.77
N ALA A 124 -12.97 -10.01 -0.63
CA ALA A 124 -13.54 -10.85 -1.67
C ALA A 124 -15.03 -10.54 -1.95
N GLU A 125 -15.77 -10.17 -0.92
CA GLU A 125 -17.21 -9.86 -0.98
C GLU A 125 -17.46 -8.54 -1.76
N VAL A 126 -16.51 -7.62 -1.71
CA VAL A 126 -16.54 -6.37 -2.47
C VAL A 126 -15.89 -6.46 -3.86
N GLY A 127 -15.62 -7.69 -4.33
CA GLY A 127 -15.13 -7.96 -5.68
C GLY A 127 -13.61 -7.87 -5.83
N LEU A 128 -12.86 -8.00 -4.73
CA LEU A 128 -11.40 -8.04 -4.70
C LEU A 128 -10.86 -9.45 -4.42
N GLY A 129 -11.60 -10.49 -4.81
CA GLY A 129 -11.11 -11.86 -4.83
C GLY A 129 -9.98 -12.09 -5.86
N THR A 130 -9.26 -13.19 -5.72
CA THR A 130 -8.19 -13.54 -6.68
C THR A 130 -8.75 -13.77 -8.09
N GLY A 131 -8.09 -13.20 -9.10
CA GLY A 131 -8.45 -13.29 -10.52
C GLY A 131 -8.34 -11.95 -11.24
N SER A 132 -9.01 -11.84 -12.37
CA SER A 132 -9.10 -10.61 -13.16
C SER A 132 -10.49 -9.99 -12.99
N PRO A 133 -10.65 -8.98 -12.12
CA PRO A 133 -11.95 -8.37 -11.88
C PRO A 133 -12.42 -7.61 -13.14
N ALA A 134 -13.54 -8.03 -13.74
CA ALA A 134 -14.09 -7.41 -14.96
C ALA A 134 -14.38 -5.89 -14.82
N TRP A 135 -14.61 -5.42 -13.59
CA TRP A 135 -14.80 -3.99 -13.33
C TRP A 135 -13.49 -3.20 -13.43
N ALA A 136 -12.34 -3.84 -13.14
CA ALA A 136 -11.04 -3.18 -13.14
C ALA A 136 -10.54 -2.86 -14.55
N GLU A 137 -10.90 -3.68 -15.55
CA GLU A 137 -10.54 -3.44 -16.96
C GLU A 137 -11.07 -2.11 -17.50
N ARG A 138 -12.20 -1.62 -16.93
CA ARG A 138 -12.77 -0.32 -17.31
C ARG A 138 -12.05 0.87 -16.71
N ILE A 139 -11.10 0.62 -15.80
CA ILE A 139 -10.34 1.66 -15.11
C ILE A 139 -8.93 1.69 -15.66
N GLY A 140 -8.55 2.81 -16.27
CA GLY A 140 -7.20 3.00 -16.81
C GLY A 140 -6.92 2.29 -18.15
N GLY A 141 -7.87 1.54 -18.70
CA GLY A 141 -7.77 0.93 -20.04
C GLY A 141 -6.80 -0.26 -20.12
N GLU A 142 -6.48 -0.89 -18.99
CA GLU A 142 -5.58 -2.03 -18.90
C GLU A 142 -6.22 -3.24 -18.23
N THR A 143 -5.64 -4.42 -18.46
CA THR A 143 -5.96 -5.64 -17.71
C THR A 143 -5.33 -5.57 -16.32
N TRP A 144 -6.09 -6.01 -15.33
CA TRP A 144 -5.65 -6.06 -13.95
C TRP A 144 -5.76 -7.48 -13.40
N GLN A 145 -4.72 -7.96 -12.78
CA GLN A 145 -4.74 -9.17 -11.98
C GLN A 145 -4.90 -8.78 -10.50
N CYS A 146 -5.88 -9.37 -9.81
CA CYS A 146 -6.04 -9.26 -8.37
C CYS A 146 -5.49 -10.50 -7.68
N VAL A 147 -4.60 -10.30 -6.72
CA VAL A 147 -4.12 -11.34 -5.80
C VAL A 147 -4.66 -11.03 -4.42
N HIS A 148 -5.60 -11.84 -3.96
CA HIS A 148 -6.23 -11.70 -2.66
C HIS A 148 -5.60 -12.68 -1.65
N THR A 149 -5.35 -12.20 -0.45
CA THR A 149 -4.82 -12.99 0.65
C THR A 149 -5.66 -12.78 1.90
N ALA A 150 -6.49 -13.75 2.21
CA ALA A 150 -7.24 -13.84 3.47
C ALA A 150 -6.44 -14.52 4.59
N ARG A 151 -5.35 -15.22 4.23
CA ARG A 151 -4.52 -15.96 5.20
C ARG A 151 -3.20 -15.26 5.44
N ARG A 152 -2.89 -15.02 6.71
CA ARG A 152 -1.58 -14.50 7.10
C ARG A 152 -0.47 -15.51 6.83
N VAL A 153 0.62 -15.02 6.25
CA VAL A 153 1.94 -15.68 6.31
C VAL A 153 2.77 -14.97 7.39
N PRO A 154 3.66 -15.68 8.10
CA PRO A 154 4.58 -15.05 9.05
C PRO A 154 5.33 -13.91 8.38
N GLY A 155 5.43 -12.77 9.07
CA GLY A 155 6.24 -11.65 8.59
C GLY A 155 7.72 -12.01 8.48
N ALA A 156 8.49 -11.23 7.74
CA ALA A 156 9.93 -11.40 7.65
C ALA A 156 10.56 -11.34 9.06
N VAL A 157 11.31 -12.37 9.41
CA VAL A 157 12.15 -12.38 10.61
C VAL A 157 13.48 -11.77 10.20
N GLY A 158 13.93 -10.74 10.92
CA GLY A 158 15.21 -10.09 10.64
C GLY A 158 16.36 -11.10 10.76
N VAL A 159 17.05 -11.33 9.65
CA VAL A 159 18.33 -12.06 9.63
C VAL A 159 19.42 -11.02 9.84
N ARG A 160 20.21 -11.14 10.91
CA ARG A 160 21.49 -10.41 11.01
C ARG A 160 22.39 -10.95 9.91
N LEU A 161 22.65 -10.14 8.91
CA LEU A 161 23.77 -10.37 8.01
C LEU A 161 25.02 -10.01 8.81
N HIS A 162 25.77 -11.02 9.28
CA HIS A 162 27.12 -10.81 9.76
C HIS A 162 27.97 -10.45 8.54
N ALA A 163 28.62 -9.27 8.60
CA ALA A 163 29.64 -8.84 7.64
C ALA A 163 30.88 -9.73 7.79
#